data_30ef2f7d73f67e98da5b054099130d22
#
_entry.id   30ef2f7d73f67e98da5b054099130d22
#
_cell.length_a   1.000
_cell.length_b   1.000
_cell.length_c   1.000
_cell.angle_alpha   90.00
_cell.angle_beta   90.00
_cell.angle_gamma   90.00
#
_symmetry.space_group_name_H-M   'P 1'
#
loop_
_entity.id
_entity.type
_entity.pdbx_description
1 polymer ?
#
loop_
_entity_poly.entity_id
_entity_poly.type
_entity_poly.pdbx_seq_one_letter_code
_entity_poly.pdbx_strand_id
1 'polypeptide(L)'
;DYNKKVEDESKKFKGLYGTELTLVDDTVNIVVRPKDYPLEHTTFVVFDTETTGFNAANGDQMIEIGAVKICDGVITDRFDELIDPQRPLPKKITELTCITDEMLKGKDSEENVTKRFLEWTGDLPMVAHNAKFDISFIEMSMKKYNLGEFTNTVIDTLELSRALDQGFSRHSLSALVKRYNVEWDEDAHHRADYDAEGTAYVFYKMTQKLMDQNYNTVEDLERLIPKDEIHKFGNTYHFNAIALN
;
A
#
# COMPACT_ATOMS: atom_id res chain seq x y z
N ASP A 1 -36.49 -19.27 23.00
CA ASP A 1 -37.93 -19.13 22.69
C ASP A 1 -38.58 -17.96 23.42
N TYR A 2 -37.94 -16.81 23.23
CA TYR A 2 -38.43 -15.55 23.79
C TYR A 2 -39.76 -15.11 23.13
N ASN A 3 -39.91 -15.38 21.84
CA ASN A 3 -41.08 -15.01 21.05
C ASN A 3 -42.35 -15.80 21.44
N LYS A 4 -42.25 -17.00 22.04
CA LYS A 4 -43.39 -17.77 22.51
C LYS A 4 -43.97 -17.30 23.87
N LYS A 5 -43.25 -16.45 24.60
CA LYS A 5 -43.70 -15.93 25.92
C LYS A 5 -44.43 -14.58 25.83
N VAL A 6 -44.54 -13.98 24.65
CA VAL A 6 -45.09 -12.63 24.46
C VAL A 6 -46.52 -12.66 23.85
N GLU A 7 -47.12 -13.83 23.62
CA GLU A 7 -48.49 -13.97 23.10
C GLU A 7 -49.58 -13.89 24.20
N ASP A 8 -49.29 -13.25 25.31
CA ASP A 8 -50.32 -12.92 26.28
C ASP A 8 -50.97 -11.58 25.87
N GLU A 9 -52.16 -11.63 25.30
CA GLU A 9 -52.91 -10.49 24.77
C GLU A 9 -53.22 -9.39 25.80
N SER A 10 -52.93 -9.60 27.07
CA SER A 10 -53.17 -8.61 28.14
C SER A 10 -52.07 -7.56 28.31
N LYS A 11 -50.90 -7.76 27.66
CA LYS A 11 -49.77 -6.82 27.76
C LYS A 11 -49.28 -6.44 26.38
N LYS A 12 -49.67 -5.25 25.94
CA LYS A 12 -49.11 -4.66 24.69
C LYS A 12 -47.65 -4.27 24.90
N PHE A 13 -46.73 -5.24 24.84
CA PHE A 13 -45.29 -4.97 24.73
C PHE A 13 -44.91 -4.83 23.27
N LYS A 14 -44.35 -3.67 22.88
CA LYS A 14 -43.74 -3.45 21.59
C LYS A 14 -42.24 -3.63 21.77
N GLY A 15 -41.68 -4.77 21.34
CA GLY A 15 -40.23 -4.97 21.32
C GLY A 15 -39.62 -4.16 20.18
N LEU A 16 -38.69 -3.25 20.49
CA LEU A 16 -37.87 -2.57 19.53
C LEU A 16 -36.50 -3.28 19.52
N TYR A 17 -36.11 -3.78 18.34
CA TYR A 17 -34.78 -4.31 18.14
C TYR A 17 -33.95 -3.22 17.43
N GLY A 18 -32.86 -2.85 18.05
CA GLY A 18 -31.88 -1.91 17.47
C GLY A 18 -30.52 -2.55 17.40
N THR A 19 -29.75 -2.16 16.42
CA THR A 19 -28.33 -2.48 16.29
C THR A 19 -27.57 -1.17 16.28
N GLU A 20 -26.57 -1.07 17.14
CA GLU A 20 -25.60 0.00 17.08
C GLU A 20 -24.52 -0.40 16.08
N LEU A 21 -24.34 0.42 15.06
CA LEU A 21 -23.30 0.21 14.06
C LEU A 21 -22.27 1.32 14.22
N THR A 22 -21.03 0.94 14.44
CA THR A 22 -19.90 1.86 14.32
C THR A 22 -19.46 1.86 12.86
N LEU A 23 -19.61 3.01 12.20
CA LEU A 23 -19.01 3.23 10.90
C LEU A 23 -17.49 3.36 11.11
N VAL A 24 -16.74 2.38 10.64
CA VAL A 24 -15.30 2.47 10.54
C VAL A 24 -15.01 2.79 9.08
N ASP A 25 -14.30 3.89 8.85
CA ASP A 25 -13.77 4.20 7.53
C ASP A 25 -12.52 3.34 7.31
N ASP A 26 -12.73 2.16 6.74
CA ASP A 26 -11.66 1.23 6.33
C ASP A 26 -11.22 1.51 4.88
N THR A 27 -11.60 2.66 4.31
CA THR A 27 -11.17 3.00 2.94
C THR A 27 -9.67 3.16 2.91
N VAL A 28 -9.00 2.26 2.21
CA VAL A 28 -7.59 2.41 1.90
C VAL A 28 -7.49 3.28 0.66
N ASN A 29 -6.95 4.47 0.82
CA ASN A 29 -6.83 5.42 -0.27
C ASN A 29 -5.84 4.89 -1.32
N ILE A 30 -6.20 4.98 -2.60
CA ILE A 30 -5.28 4.72 -3.72
C ILE A 30 -4.12 5.71 -3.69
N VAL A 31 -4.41 6.95 -3.28
CA VAL A 31 -3.43 8.03 -3.18
C VAL A 31 -3.47 8.65 -1.80
N VAL A 32 -2.32 8.84 -1.21
CA VAL A 32 -2.14 9.57 0.05
C VAL A 32 -1.51 10.93 -0.27
N ARG A 33 -2.06 12.02 0.29
CA ARG A 33 -1.61 13.40 0.03
C ARG A 33 -1.57 13.73 -1.48
N PRO A 34 -2.70 13.61 -2.18
CA PRO A 34 -2.75 13.85 -3.63
C PRO A 34 -2.33 15.27 -3.97
N LYS A 35 -1.63 15.40 -5.09
CA LYS A 35 -1.29 16.66 -5.74
C LYS A 35 -1.51 16.47 -7.24
N ASP A 36 -1.72 17.55 -7.96
CA ASP A 36 -2.00 17.54 -9.40
C ASP A 36 -0.73 17.28 -10.23
N TYR A 37 -0.19 16.05 -10.10
CA TYR A 37 0.90 15.59 -10.96
C TYR A 37 0.31 14.94 -12.21
N PRO A 38 0.72 15.35 -13.43
CA PRO A 38 0.41 14.61 -14.65
C PRO A 38 0.92 13.16 -14.56
N LEU A 39 0.17 12.21 -15.09
CA LEU A 39 0.65 10.81 -15.18
C LEU A 39 1.73 10.65 -16.26
N GLU A 40 1.74 11.52 -17.26
CA GLU A 40 2.78 11.63 -18.30
C GLU A 40 3.85 12.65 -17.93
N HIS A 41 5.08 12.38 -18.32
CA HIS A 41 6.23 13.30 -18.16
C HIS A 41 6.58 13.67 -16.70
N THR A 42 5.97 12.98 -15.73
CA THR A 42 6.34 13.11 -14.33
C THR A 42 7.33 12.00 -13.95
N THR A 43 8.37 12.38 -13.23
CA THR A 43 9.26 11.40 -12.59
C THR A 43 8.63 10.91 -11.30
N PHE A 44 8.40 9.60 -11.21
CA PHE A 44 7.93 8.93 -10.00
C PHE A 44 9.08 8.18 -9.33
N VAL A 45 9.13 8.21 -8.01
CA VAL A 45 9.99 7.35 -7.19
C VAL A 45 9.22 6.10 -6.83
N VAL A 46 9.58 4.96 -7.39
CA VAL A 46 8.97 3.68 -7.02
C VAL A 46 9.89 2.98 -6.04
N PHE A 47 9.37 2.55 -4.91
CA PHE A 47 10.20 2.00 -3.84
C PHE A 47 9.55 0.81 -3.15
N ASP A 48 10.38 0.02 -2.50
CA ASP A 48 10.04 -1.12 -1.67
C ASP A 48 11.01 -1.20 -0.49
N THR A 49 10.61 -1.85 0.60
CA THR A 49 11.45 -1.99 1.79
C THR A 49 11.44 -3.43 2.30
N GLU A 50 12.64 -3.95 2.61
CA GLU A 50 12.76 -5.17 3.40
C GLU A 50 12.97 -4.84 4.87
N THR A 51 12.40 -5.66 5.74
CA THR A 51 12.30 -5.34 7.18
C THR A 51 12.56 -6.56 8.07
N THR A 52 12.87 -6.32 9.34
CA THR A 52 13.06 -7.40 10.33
C THR A 52 11.75 -8.08 10.78
N GLY A 53 10.61 -7.54 10.37
CA GLY A 53 9.27 -8.02 10.72
C GLY A 53 8.18 -7.11 10.14
N PHE A 54 6.96 -7.25 10.62
CA PHE A 54 5.80 -6.62 9.97
C PHE A 54 5.24 -5.39 10.70
N ASN A 55 5.87 -4.94 11.79
CA ASN A 55 5.30 -3.90 12.63
C ASN A 55 6.35 -2.89 13.12
N ALA A 56 6.47 -1.78 12.40
CA ALA A 56 7.38 -0.69 12.74
C ALA A 56 7.12 -0.13 14.16
N ALA A 57 5.85 -0.05 14.60
CA ALA A 57 5.51 0.45 15.93
C ALA A 57 5.96 -0.49 17.06
N ASN A 58 6.15 -1.78 16.79
CA ASN A 58 6.66 -2.76 17.75
C ASN A 58 8.20 -2.91 17.71
N GLY A 59 8.89 -2.04 16.96
CA GLY A 59 10.34 -2.00 16.91
C GLY A 59 10.97 -2.85 15.82
N ASP A 60 10.19 -3.30 14.83
CA ASP A 60 10.77 -3.82 13.59
C ASP A 60 11.43 -2.68 12.82
N GLN A 61 12.50 -2.99 12.08
CA GLN A 61 13.36 -2.02 11.42
C GLN A 61 13.53 -2.37 9.95
N MET A 62 13.78 -1.36 9.13
CA MET A 62 14.20 -1.59 7.74
C MET A 62 15.59 -2.20 7.70
N ILE A 63 15.82 -3.10 6.75
CA ILE A 63 17.10 -3.75 6.45
C ILE A 63 17.55 -3.53 5.02
N GLU A 64 16.64 -3.08 4.14
CA GLU A 64 16.94 -2.64 2.79
C GLU A 64 15.92 -1.58 2.36
N ILE A 65 16.36 -0.60 1.59
CA ILE A 65 15.50 0.30 0.82
C ILE A 65 15.95 0.20 -0.62
N GLY A 66 15.07 -0.30 -1.49
CA GLY A 66 15.25 -0.33 -2.93
C GLY A 66 14.30 0.64 -3.61
N ALA A 67 14.80 1.43 -4.56
CA ALA A 67 13.97 2.36 -5.29
C ALA A 67 14.52 2.69 -6.69
N VAL A 68 13.61 3.07 -7.57
CA VAL A 68 13.93 3.55 -8.91
C VAL A 68 13.19 4.86 -9.19
N LYS A 69 13.82 5.76 -9.96
CA LYS A 69 13.12 6.88 -10.60
C LYS A 69 12.70 6.45 -11.99
N ILE A 70 11.42 6.54 -12.29
CA ILE A 70 10.86 6.21 -13.60
C ILE A 70 10.10 7.41 -14.18
N CYS A 71 10.32 7.68 -15.46
CA CYS A 71 9.59 8.69 -16.23
C CYS A 71 9.24 8.09 -17.59
N ASP A 72 7.96 8.11 -17.96
CA ASP A 72 7.46 7.59 -19.24
C ASP A 72 7.97 6.17 -19.59
N GLY A 73 8.06 5.31 -18.58
CA GLY A 73 8.51 3.92 -18.74
C GLY A 73 10.03 3.74 -18.79
N VAL A 74 10.81 4.79 -18.61
CA VAL A 74 12.28 4.75 -18.59
C VAL A 74 12.79 4.95 -17.16
N ILE A 75 13.53 3.98 -16.64
CA ILE A 75 14.23 4.12 -15.37
C ILE A 75 15.45 5.02 -15.57
N THR A 76 15.52 6.12 -14.84
CA THR A 76 16.55 7.15 -14.98
C THR A 76 17.57 7.15 -13.84
N ASP A 77 17.20 6.62 -12.68
CA ASP A 77 18.07 6.59 -11.49
C ASP A 77 17.67 5.44 -10.57
N ARG A 78 18.58 5.02 -9.69
CA ARG A 78 18.38 3.90 -8.76
C ARG A 78 18.95 4.22 -7.39
N PHE A 79 18.27 3.73 -6.37
CA PHE A 79 18.71 3.73 -4.99
C PHE A 79 18.56 2.31 -4.45
N ASP A 80 19.63 1.74 -3.90
CA ASP A 80 19.62 0.42 -3.29
C ASP A 80 20.64 0.41 -2.13
N GLU A 81 20.14 0.38 -0.91
CA GLU A 81 20.98 0.38 0.28
C GLU A 81 20.50 -0.60 1.34
N LEU A 82 21.41 -1.49 1.74
CA LEU A 82 21.24 -2.36 2.91
C LEU A 82 21.51 -1.58 4.21
N ILE A 83 20.77 -1.94 5.25
CA ILE A 83 20.79 -1.30 6.56
C ILE A 83 21.19 -2.33 7.62
N ASP A 84 22.15 -1.96 8.49
CA ASP A 84 22.51 -2.79 9.65
C ASP A 84 21.52 -2.54 10.82
N PRO A 85 20.63 -3.49 11.15
CA PRO A 85 19.68 -3.35 12.26
C PRO A 85 20.35 -3.49 13.63
N GLN A 86 21.68 -3.77 13.68
CA GLN A 86 22.48 -4.00 14.88
C GLN A 86 21.93 -5.11 15.79
N ARG A 87 21.22 -6.04 15.21
CA ARG A 87 20.67 -7.23 15.86
C ARG A 87 20.55 -8.37 14.86
N PRO A 88 20.61 -9.63 15.29
CA PRO A 88 20.43 -10.76 14.41
C PRO A 88 19.05 -10.75 13.74
N LEU A 89 19.00 -11.16 12.49
CA LEU A 89 17.75 -11.31 11.75
C LEU A 89 16.96 -12.54 12.24
N PRO A 90 15.63 -12.43 12.35
CA PRO A 90 14.80 -13.60 12.49
C PRO A 90 15.01 -14.55 11.29
N LYS A 91 15.20 -15.83 11.55
CA LYS A 91 15.45 -16.87 10.52
C LYS A 91 14.43 -16.80 9.37
N LYS A 92 13.16 -16.55 9.71
CA LYS A 92 12.06 -16.43 8.74
C LYS A 92 12.27 -15.26 7.77
N ILE A 93 12.87 -14.16 8.23
CA ILE A 93 13.18 -13.00 7.39
C ILE A 93 14.30 -13.35 6.41
N THR A 94 15.38 -13.95 6.88
CA THR A 94 16.46 -14.44 6.00
C THR A 94 15.96 -15.44 4.97
N GLU A 95 15.05 -16.34 5.34
CA GLU A 95 14.44 -17.30 4.42
C GLU A 95 13.54 -16.61 3.37
N LEU A 96 12.91 -15.50 3.72
CA LEU A 96 12.01 -14.76 2.84
C LEU A 96 12.79 -13.85 1.87
N THR A 97 13.73 -13.04 2.41
CA THR A 97 14.40 -11.96 1.67
C THR A 97 15.75 -12.37 1.09
N CYS A 98 16.26 -13.55 1.49
CA CYS A 98 17.64 -13.99 1.23
C CYS A 98 18.72 -13.04 1.80
N ILE A 99 18.36 -12.02 2.58
CA ILE A 99 19.31 -11.14 3.25
C ILE A 99 19.83 -11.84 4.51
N THR A 100 21.15 -11.84 4.70
CA THR A 100 21.82 -12.49 5.84
C THR A 100 22.46 -11.47 6.77
N ASP A 101 22.71 -11.88 8.02
CA ASP A 101 23.44 -11.05 8.99
C ASP A 101 24.81 -10.61 8.46
N GLU A 102 25.49 -11.47 7.70
CA GLU A 102 26.79 -11.16 7.10
C GLU A 102 26.69 -10.03 6.05
N MET A 103 25.61 -10.00 5.27
CA MET A 103 25.37 -8.96 4.28
C MET A 103 25.13 -7.60 4.94
N LEU A 104 24.48 -7.59 6.11
CA LEU A 104 24.12 -6.37 6.84
C LEU A 104 25.26 -5.86 7.72
N LYS A 105 26.17 -6.74 8.12
CA LYS A 105 27.26 -6.39 9.02
C LYS A 105 28.13 -5.27 8.48
N GLY A 106 28.16 -4.16 9.22
CA GLY A 106 28.95 -2.99 8.86
C GLY A 106 28.34 -2.13 7.75
N LYS A 107 27.10 -2.41 7.38
CA LYS A 107 26.29 -1.47 6.57
C LYS A 107 25.94 -0.25 7.39
N ASP A 108 25.43 0.78 6.74
CA ASP A 108 25.10 2.03 7.40
C ASP A 108 23.86 1.89 8.29
N SER A 109 23.66 2.87 9.17
CA SER A 109 22.51 2.89 10.08
C SER A 109 21.21 3.25 9.36
N GLU A 110 20.09 2.83 9.93
CA GLU A 110 18.75 3.20 9.46
C GLU A 110 18.61 4.73 9.34
N GLU A 111 19.15 5.50 10.28
CA GLU A 111 19.13 6.97 10.24
C GLU A 111 19.77 7.53 8.96
N ASN A 112 21.00 7.09 8.70
CA ASN A 112 21.78 7.62 7.57
C ASN A 112 21.17 7.20 6.22
N VAL A 113 20.74 5.95 6.09
CA VAL A 113 20.12 5.46 4.86
C VAL A 113 18.79 6.14 4.60
N THR A 114 17.92 6.25 5.63
CA THR A 114 16.65 6.98 5.50
C THR A 114 16.88 8.43 5.08
N LYS A 115 17.86 9.10 5.68
CA LYS A 115 18.19 10.49 5.33
C LYS A 115 18.61 10.63 3.87
N ARG A 116 19.53 9.77 3.39
CA ARG A 116 19.94 9.77 1.97
C ARG A 116 18.78 9.44 1.04
N PHE A 117 17.93 8.50 1.42
CA PHE A 117 16.75 8.16 0.64
C PHE A 117 15.79 9.35 0.49
N LEU A 118 15.50 10.07 1.58
CA LEU A 118 14.66 11.26 1.56
C LEU A 118 15.29 12.39 0.73
N GLU A 119 16.59 12.60 0.85
CA GLU A 119 17.34 13.59 0.05
C GLU A 119 17.32 13.22 -1.44
N TRP A 120 17.49 11.94 -1.77
CA TRP A 120 17.42 11.44 -3.14
C TRP A 120 16.01 11.52 -3.73
N THR A 121 14.99 11.22 -2.94
CA THR A 121 13.58 11.31 -3.34
C THR A 121 13.14 12.77 -3.56
N GLY A 122 13.54 13.68 -2.67
CA GLY A 122 13.07 15.06 -2.68
C GLY A 122 11.54 15.15 -2.61
N ASP A 123 10.94 16.07 -3.36
CA ASP A 123 9.49 16.31 -3.40
C ASP A 123 8.75 15.47 -4.48
N LEU A 124 9.42 14.50 -5.09
CA LEU A 124 8.82 13.68 -6.15
C LEU A 124 7.65 12.84 -5.60
N PRO A 125 6.61 12.59 -6.43
CA PRO A 125 5.56 11.63 -6.09
C PRO A 125 6.15 10.22 -6.02
N MET A 126 5.68 9.46 -5.04
CA MET A 126 6.16 8.12 -4.73
C MET A 126 5.12 7.06 -5.05
N VAL A 127 5.58 5.86 -5.32
CA VAL A 127 4.75 4.70 -5.64
C VAL A 127 5.28 3.48 -4.90
N ALA A 128 4.41 2.68 -4.30
CA ALA A 128 4.77 1.39 -3.73
C ALA A 128 3.63 0.38 -3.89
N HIS A 129 3.93 -0.90 -3.73
CA HIS A 129 2.92 -1.96 -3.76
C HIS A 129 2.54 -2.36 -2.34
N ASN A 130 1.30 -2.05 -1.90
CA ASN A 130 0.89 -2.06 -0.50
C ASN A 130 1.60 -0.97 0.33
N ALA A 131 1.60 0.23 -0.22
CA ALA A 131 2.37 1.39 0.22
C ALA A 131 2.25 1.72 1.71
N LYS A 132 1.11 1.42 2.33
CA LYS A 132 0.90 1.63 3.77
C LYS A 132 1.94 0.91 4.63
N PHE A 133 2.40 -0.25 4.18
CA PHE A 133 3.45 -1.00 4.88
C PHE A 133 4.76 -0.21 4.87
N ASP A 134 5.28 0.09 3.70
CA ASP A 134 6.58 0.76 3.53
C ASP A 134 6.61 2.16 4.15
N ILE A 135 5.53 2.95 3.93
CA ILE A 135 5.39 4.28 4.53
C ILE A 135 5.45 4.20 6.05
N SER A 136 4.86 3.18 6.67
CA SER A 136 4.87 3.04 8.12
C SER A 136 6.27 2.92 8.69
N PHE A 137 7.18 2.27 7.98
CA PHE A 137 8.59 2.14 8.37
C PHE A 137 9.38 3.43 8.12
N ILE A 138 9.17 4.07 6.96
CA ILE A 138 9.79 5.38 6.65
C ILE A 138 9.36 6.42 7.69
N GLU A 139 8.07 6.58 7.95
CA GLU A 139 7.55 7.55 8.93
C GLU A 139 8.03 7.26 10.35
N MET A 140 8.11 5.97 10.73
CA MET A 140 8.63 5.59 12.04
C MET A 140 10.14 5.93 12.18
N SER A 141 10.94 5.67 11.14
CA SER A 141 12.34 6.04 11.09
C SER A 141 12.49 7.56 11.16
N MET A 142 11.74 8.32 10.36
CA MET A 142 11.76 9.78 10.40
C MET A 142 11.42 10.32 11.79
N LYS A 143 10.40 9.79 12.44
CA LYS A 143 10.02 10.16 13.80
C LYS A 143 11.11 9.82 14.81
N LYS A 144 11.68 8.63 14.73
CA LYS A 144 12.73 8.12 15.64
C LYS A 144 13.98 8.99 15.59
N TYR A 145 14.36 9.44 14.41
CA TYR A 145 15.60 10.21 14.19
C TYR A 145 15.37 11.71 13.96
N ASN A 146 14.14 12.18 14.14
CA ASN A 146 13.77 13.60 14.00
C ASN A 146 14.14 14.19 12.63
N LEU A 147 13.82 13.45 11.56
CA LEU A 147 14.13 13.81 10.16
C LEU A 147 13.04 14.68 9.48
N GLY A 148 12.12 15.24 10.26
CA GLY A 148 11.02 16.05 9.75
C GLY A 148 9.73 15.25 9.52
N GLU A 149 8.83 15.75 8.69
CA GLU A 149 7.55 15.13 8.34
C GLU A 149 7.59 14.57 6.92
N PHE A 150 6.95 13.42 6.74
CA PHE A 150 6.80 12.81 5.42
C PHE A 150 5.64 13.46 4.68
N THR A 151 5.91 14.22 3.63
CA THR A 151 4.93 15.07 2.92
C THR A 151 4.70 14.69 1.46
N ASN A 152 5.41 13.68 0.96
CA ASN A 152 5.28 13.23 -0.42
C ASN A 152 3.88 12.67 -0.70
N THR A 153 3.42 12.88 -1.93
CA THR A 153 2.30 12.15 -2.49
C THR A 153 2.70 10.69 -2.67
N VAL A 154 1.87 9.76 -2.25
CA VAL A 154 2.14 8.32 -2.45
C VAL A 154 0.97 7.63 -3.11
N ILE A 155 1.24 6.83 -4.13
CA ILE A 155 0.29 6.01 -4.87
C ILE A 155 0.49 4.56 -4.46
N ASP A 156 -0.59 3.87 -4.08
CA ASP A 156 -0.58 2.44 -3.77
C ASP A 156 -1.03 1.62 -4.98
N THR A 157 -0.11 0.87 -5.59
CA THR A 157 -0.42 0.04 -6.76
C THR A 157 -1.30 -1.17 -6.44
N LEU A 158 -1.33 -1.64 -5.19
CA LEU A 158 -2.25 -2.69 -4.76
C LEU A 158 -3.70 -2.18 -4.82
N GLU A 159 -3.97 -1.03 -4.22
CA GLU A 159 -5.31 -0.43 -4.21
C GLU A 159 -5.70 0.07 -5.60
N LEU A 160 -4.76 0.65 -6.34
CA LEU A 160 -4.96 1.03 -7.74
C LEU A 160 -5.35 -0.19 -8.60
N SER A 161 -4.67 -1.32 -8.42
CA SER A 161 -4.98 -2.54 -9.16
C SER A 161 -6.38 -3.10 -8.83
N ARG A 162 -6.81 -2.98 -7.57
CA ARG A 162 -8.16 -3.38 -7.15
C ARG A 162 -9.25 -2.56 -7.83
N ALA A 163 -9.00 -1.26 -7.99
CA ALA A 163 -9.92 -0.36 -8.67
C ALA A 163 -9.92 -0.55 -10.20
N LEU A 164 -8.74 -0.71 -10.80
CA LEU A 164 -8.55 -0.74 -12.24
C LEU A 164 -8.83 -2.12 -12.85
N ASP A 165 -8.54 -3.19 -12.11
CA ASP A 165 -8.59 -4.59 -12.57
C ASP A 165 -9.67 -5.41 -11.82
N GLN A 166 -10.85 -4.85 -11.69
CA GLN A 166 -11.97 -5.40 -10.89
C GLN A 166 -12.41 -6.84 -11.26
N GLY A 167 -12.02 -7.34 -12.43
CA GLY A 167 -12.33 -8.71 -12.87
C GLY A 167 -11.40 -9.79 -12.31
N PHE A 168 -10.34 -9.41 -11.60
CA PHE A 168 -9.32 -10.31 -11.08
C PHE A 168 -9.41 -10.43 -9.56
N SER A 169 -9.04 -11.61 -9.03
CA SER A 169 -9.05 -11.90 -7.60
C SER A 169 -7.68 -11.79 -6.93
N ARG A 170 -6.61 -11.73 -7.73
CA ARG A 170 -5.23 -11.67 -7.22
C ARG A 170 -4.59 -10.36 -7.64
N HIS A 171 -4.06 -9.65 -6.65
CA HIS A 171 -3.45 -8.33 -6.82
C HIS A 171 -2.04 -8.24 -6.22
N SER A 172 -1.38 -9.38 -5.92
CA SER A 172 0.04 -9.39 -5.53
C SER A 172 0.92 -8.89 -6.68
N LEU A 173 2.11 -8.39 -6.38
CA LEU A 173 3.05 -7.90 -7.39
C LEU A 173 3.31 -8.95 -8.46
N SER A 174 3.58 -10.22 -8.09
CA SER A 174 3.76 -11.33 -9.02
C SER A 174 2.54 -11.58 -9.92
N ALA A 175 1.32 -11.35 -9.43
CA ALA A 175 0.12 -11.44 -10.25
C ALA A 175 -0.02 -10.27 -11.24
N LEU A 176 0.38 -9.07 -10.82
CA LEU A 176 0.35 -7.87 -11.67
C LEU A 176 1.41 -7.91 -12.75
N VAL A 177 2.62 -8.32 -12.42
CA VAL A 177 3.73 -8.50 -13.38
C VAL A 177 3.30 -9.44 -14.53
N LYS A 178 2.69 -10.57 -14.20
CA LYS A 178 2.15 -11.50 -15.21
C LYS A 178 1.01 -10.88 -16.01
N ARG A 179 0.08 -10.19 -15.37
CA ARG A 179 -1.09 -9.56 -15.99
C ARG A 179 -0.71 -8.46 -16.97
N TYR A 180 0.27 -7.64 -16.60
CA TYR A 180 0.73 -6.52 -17.41
C TYR A 180 1.87 -6.90 -18.37
N ASN A 181 2.23 -8.20 -18.41
CA ASN A 181 3.31 -8.74 -19.24
C ASN A 181 4.64 -7.97 -19.07
N VAL A 182 5.01 -7.76 -17.80
CA VAL A 182 6.30 -7.19 -17.42
C VAL A 182 7.31 -8.33 -17.32
N GLU A 183 8.49 -8.15 -17.90
CA GLU A 183 9.60 -9.10 -17.72
C GLU A 183 10.11 -9.01 -16.28
N TRP A 184 10.00 -10.08 -15.55
CA TRP A 184 10.35 -10.16 -14.14
C TRP A 184 10.72 -11.58 -13.76
N ASP A 185 11.85 -11.74 -13.09
CA ASP A 185 12.35 -13.05 -12.66
C ASP A 185 11.76 -13.39 -11.28
N GLU A 186 10.91 -14.41 -11.23
CA GLU A 186 10.26 -14.83 -9.98
C GLU A 186 11.27 -15.36 -8.93
N ASP A 187 12.45 -15.79 -9.35
CA ASP A 187 13.47 -16.31 -8.42
C ASP A 187 14.28 -15.17 -7.75
N ALA A 188 14.23 -13.95 -8.32
CA ALA A 188 14.91 -12.77 -7.80
C ALA A 188 14.05 -11.87 -6.92
N HIS A 189 12.74 -12.16 -6.77
CA HIS A 189 11.85 -11.37 -5.93
C HIS A 189 12.21 -11.46 -4.43
N HIS A 190 11.66 -10.55 -3.62
CA HIS A 190 12.02 -10.30 -2.23
C HIS A 190 13.41 -9.69 -2.03
N ARG A 191 13.83 -8.87 -3.00
CA ARG A 191 14.86 -7.86 -2.87
C ARG A 191 14.23 -6.53 -3.24
N ALA A 192 14.39 -5.54 -2.36
CA ALA A 192 13.66 -4.28 -2.46
C ALA A 192 13.92 -3.54 -3.79
N ASP A 193 15.14 -3.55 -4.32
CA ASP A 193 15.49 -2.93 -5.60
C ASP A 193 14.77 -3.59 -6.78
N TYR A 194 14.65 -4.91 -6.74
CA TYR A 194 14.02 -5.71 -7.79
C TYR A 194 12.49 -5.60 -7.77
N ASP A 195 11.89 -5.63 -6.59
CA ASP A 195 10.44 -5.47 -6.41
C ASP A 195 10.01 -4.03 -6.73
N ALA A 196 10.84 -3.02 -6.41
CA ALA A 196 10.64 -1.64 -6.84
C ALA A 196 10.66 -1.50 -8.36
N GLU A 197 11.61 -2.14 -9.06
CA GLU A 197 11.67 -2.12 -10.53
C GLU A 197 10.44 -2.80 -11.16
N GLY A 198 10.05 -3.98 -10.69
CA GLY A 198 8.84 -4.68 -11.14
C GLY A 198 7.58 -3.83 -10.93
N THR A 199 7.47 -3.20 -9.75
CA THR A 199 6.38 -2.27 -9.42
C THR A 199 6.38 -1.05 -10.35
N ALA A 200 7.56 -0.51 -10.71
CA ALA A 200 7.69 0.64 -11.59
C ALA A 200 7.14 0.36 -13.00
N TYR A 201 7.50 -0.78 -13.59
CA TYR A 201 6.98 -1.14 -14.90
C TYR A 201 5.49 -1.49 -14.89
N VAL A 202 5.01 -2.16 -13.83
CA VAL A 202 3.57 -2.40 -13.62
C VAL A 202 2.84 -1.06 -13.52
N PHE A 203 3.31 -0.13 -12.69
CA PHE A 203 2.71 1.20 -12.54
C PHE A 203 2.67 1.94 -13.87
N TYR A 204 3.76 1.96 -14.64
CA TYR A 204 3.77 2.58 -15.97
C TYR A 204 2.69 1.99 -16.90
N LYS A 205 2.51 0.68 -16.92
CA LYS A 205 1.43 0.05 -17.68
C LYS A 205 0.04 0.45 -17.19
N MET A 206 -0.12 0.61 -15.87
CA MET A 206 -1.36 1.11 -15.29
C MET A 206 -1.64 2.55 -15.69
N THR A 207 -0.62 3.44 -15.70
CA THR A 207 -0.82 4.84 -16.11
C THR A 207 -1.29 4.94 -17.56
N GLN A 208 -0.75 4.13 -18.48
CA GLN A 208 -1.23 4.08 -19.85
C GLN A 208 -2.71 3.68 -19.93
N LYS A 209 -3.11 2.62 -19.21
CA LYS A 209 -4.50 2.18 -19.14
C LYS A 209 -5.43 3.23 -18.52
N LEU A 210 -4.95 3.99 -17.56
CA LEU A 210 -5.67 5.09 -16.92
C LEU A 210 -5.92 6.24 -17.90
N MET A 211 -4.87 6.65 -18.61
CA MET A 211 -4.97 7.73 -19.60
C MET A 211 -5.94 7.38 -20.76
N ASP A 212 -5.98 6.12 -21.18
CA ASP A 212 -6.99 5.63 -22.14
C ASP A 212 -8.43 5.76 -21.61
N GLN A 213 -8.62 5.87 -20.29
CA GLN A 213 -9.88 6.09 -19.61
C GLN A 213 -10.09 7.54 -19.16
N ASN A 214 -9.26 8.47 -19.64
CA ASN A 214 -9.28 9.92 -19.31
C ASN A 214 -8.95 10.23 -17.83
N TYR A 215 -8.15 9.40 -17.16
CA TYR A 215 -7.48 9.73 -15.90
C TYR A 215 -6.06 10.19 -16.24
N ASN A 216 -5.79 11.49 -16.14
CA ASN A 216 -4.55 12.07 -16.65
C ASN A 216 -3.63 12.59 -15.53
N THR A 217 -4.14 12.72 -14.33
CA THR A 217 -3.38 13.23 -13.18
C THR A 217 -3.50 12.30 -11.97
N VAL A 218 -2.61 12.47 -11.00
CA VAL A 218 -2.66 11.73 -9.73
C VAL A 218 -3.93 12.07 -8.94
N GLU A 219 -4.42 13.32 -9.00
CA GLU A 219 -5.70 13.68 -8.37
C GLU A 219 -6.88 12.94 -9.00
N ASP A 220 -6.83 12.67 -10.29
CA ASP A 220 -7.89 11.90 -10.96
C ASP A 220 -8.08 10.49 -10.34
N LEU A 221 -7.03 9.90 -9.75
CA LEU A 221 -7.08 8.58 -9.14
C LEU A 221 -8.02 8.52 -7.92
N GLU A 222 -8.29 9.64 -7.26
CA GLU A 222 -9.25 9.71 -6.16
C GLU A 222 -10.70 9.42 -6.62
N ARG A 223 -10.97 9.53 -7.91
CA ARG A 223 -12.28 9.22 -8.51
C ARG A 223 -12.45 7.72 -8.80
N LEU A 224 -11.38 6.92 -8.67
CA LEU A 224 -11.45 5.47 -8.81
C LEU A 224 -11.99 4.85 -7.53
N ILE A 225 -13.05 4.05 -7.67
CA ILE A 225 -13.67 3.34 -6.54
C ILE A 225 -13.37 1.86 -6.67
N PRO A 226 -12.66 1.25 -5.71
CA PRO A 226 -12.44 -0.20 -5.69
C PRO A 226 -13.77 -0.97 -5.65
N LYS A 227 -13.85 -2.07 -6.38
CA LYS A 227 -15.08 -2.90 -6.47
C LYS A 227 -15.55 -3.41 -5.12
N ASP A 228 -14.63 -3.74 -4.23
CA ASP A 228 -14.95 -4.28 -2.91
C ASP A 228 -15.66 -3.26 -2.02
N GLU A 229 -15.42 -1.97 -2.21
CA GLU A 229 -16.17 -0.92 -1.52
C GLU A 229 -17.60 -0.82 -2.05
N ILE A 230 -17.80 -0.93 -3.36
CA ILE A 230 -19.14 -0.97 -3.96
C ILE A 230 -19.91 -2.19 -3.46
N HIS A 231 -19.27 -3.36 -3.32
CA HIS A 231 -19.90 -4.56 -2.80
C HIS A 231 -20.17 -4.50 -1.29
N LYS A 232 -19.28 -3.92 -0.51
CA LYS A 232 -19.51 -3.69 0.93
C LYS A 232 -20.74 -2.81 1.13
N PHE A 233 -20.91 -1.73 0.39
CA PHE A 233 -22.10 -0.90 0.43
C PHE A 233 -23.35 -1.64 -0.09
N GLY A 234 -23.25 -2.42 -1.16
CA GLY A 234 -24.40 -3.16 -1.74
C GLY A 234 -24.89 -4.35 -0.92
N ASN A 235 -23.99 -5.06 -0.23
CA ASN A 235 -24.33 -6.26 0.55
C ASN A 235 -24.61 -5.99 2.03
N THR A 236 -24.20 -4.86 2.58
CA THR A 236 -24.35 -4.55 4.01
C THR A 236 -25.66 -3.84 4.33
N TYR A 237 -26.35 -3.32 3.33
CA TYR A 237 -27.57 -2.52 3.53
C TYR A 237 -28.81 -3.13 2.89
N HIS A 238 -29.11 -4.40 3.13
CA HIS A 238 -30.48 -4.84 3.19
C HIS A 238 -31.10 -4.44 4.52
N PHE A 239 -31.14 -3.14 4.76
CA PHE A 239 -32.10 -2.61 5.72
C PHE A 239 -33.47 -2.68 5.04
N ASN A 240 -34.22 -3.71 5.35
CA ASN A 240 -35.65 -3.57 5.29
C ASN A 240 -35.97 -2.44 6.25
N ALA A 241 -36.16 -1.22 5.75
CA ALA A 241 -36.74 -0.14 6.48
C ALA A 241 -38.11 -0.63 6.95
N ILE A 242 -38.17 -1.07 8.18
CA ILE A 242 -39.48 -1.30 8.82
C ILE A 242 -40.07 0.09 8.94
N ALA A 243 -40.96 0.42 8.01
CA ALA A 243 -41.74 1.62 8.08
C ALA A 243 -42.45 1.61 9.45
N LEU A 244 -42.07 2.54 10.29
CA LEU A 244 -42.83 2.84 11.52
C LEU A 244 -44.10 3.55 11.08
N ASN A 245 -45.20 2.78 10.92
CA ASN A 245 -46.54 3.30 10.90
C ASN A 245 -47.10 3.36 12.34
#